data_f26ed9edd539ccb78e4d7671260620fa
#
_entry.id   f26ed9edd539ccb78e4d7671260620fa
#
_cell.length_a   1.000
_cell.length_b   1.000
_cell.length_c   1.000
_cell.angle_alpha   90.00
_cell.angle_beta   90.00
_cell.angle_gamma   90.00
#
_symmetry.space_group_name_H-M   'P 1'
#
loop_
_entity.id
_entity.type
_entity.pdbx_description
1 polymer ?
#
loop_
_entity_poly.entity_id
_entity_poly.type
_entity_poly.pdbx_seq_one_letter_code
_entity_poly.pdbx_strand_id
1 'polypeptide(L)'
;HSMVRRLILDSLHYWVEQMHVDGFRFDLASILSRDESGHPLANPPILWDIETDPALAGTKLIAEAWDAAGLYQVGSFIGDQWKEWNGRFRDDVRSFVKGDQGTVINVARRFFASPDIFGHEEREPEQSINFVTCHDGFTLNDVVSYNHKHNEANREGNRDGHNHNLSWNWGVEGPSDDPEVEQLRNRQVKNFFTFTLLALGVPMLLMGDEVRRTQRGNNNAYCQDNDISWFDWTLLDKHDDIYRFVKRLIRFRLSLDVFREDHGLSLTQLLNQAQIRWHGAQLNQPDWGSESHSLAFTVRGIRGVFHVILNAYWEPLEFEIPPPPDASEAGWRRVCDTYLPSPEDFCGWHQAPVVSGSTYPVQPRSVVLLVAEVPRV
;
A
#
# COMPACT_ATOMS: atom_id res chain seq x y z
N HIS A 1 -5.85 34.86 -3.71
CA HIS A 1 -5.31 36.21 -3.54
C HIS A 1 -3.80 36.19 -3.78
N SER A 2 -3.26 37.17 -4.56
CA SER A 2 -1.84 37.22 -4.98
C SER A 2 -0.84 37.19 -3.83
N MET A 3 -1.14 37.89 -2.73
CA MET A 3 -0.27 37.92 -1.55
C MET A 3 -0.23 36.59 -0.81
N VAL A 4 -1.33 35.81 -0.84
CA VAL A 4 -1.35 34.46 -0.24
C VAL A 4 -0.49 33.51 -1.09
N ARG A 5 -0.59 33.58 -2.41
CA ARG A 5 0.30 32.78 -3.31
C ARG A 5 1.77 33.12 -3.06
N ARG A 6 2.08 34.42 -2.93
CA ARG A 6 3.46 34.86 -2.62
C ARG A 6 3.95 34.31 -1.27
N LEU A 7 3.12 34.37 -0.23
CA LEU A 7 3.45 33.81 1.08
C LEU A 7 3.76 32.30 1.02
N ILE A 8 2.95 31.54 0.24
CA ILE A 8 3.18 30.11 0.04
C ILE A 8 4.55 29.87 -0.62
N LEU A 9 4.84 30.57 -1.73
CA LEU A 9 6.13 30.41 -2.43
C LEU A 9 7.31 30.81 -1.56
N ASP A 10 7.24 31.96 -0.88
CA ASP A 10 8.31 32.41 0.02
C ASP A 10 8.56 31.41 1.17
N SER A 11 7.49 30.79 1.68
CA SER A 11 7.61 29.73 2.68
C SER A 11 8.32 28.49 2.13
N LEU A 12 7.95 28.02 0.94
CA LEU A 12 8.59 26.87 0.30
C LEU A 12 10.06 27.14 0.00
N HIS A 13 10.39 28.31 -0.55
CA HIS A 13 11.78 28.74 -0.77
C HIS A 13 12.59 28.74 0.53
N TYR A 14 12.05 29.32 1.60
CA TYR A 14 12.74 29.34 2.90
C TYR A 14 13.09 27.93 3.39
N TRP A 15 12.15 27.01 3.31
CA TRP A 15 12.39 25.64 3.76
C TRP A 15 13.39 24.89 2.88
N VAL A 16 13.40 25.10 1.57
CA VAL A 16 14.39 24.48 0.67
C VAL A 16 15.75 25.14 0.80
N GLU A 17 15.83 26.47 0.70
CA GLU A 17 17.09 27.18 0.60
C GLU A 17 17.81 27.36 1.95
N GLN A 18 17.06 27.56 3.04
CA GLN A 18 17.59 27.83 4.35
C GLN A 18 17.60 26.60 5.27
N MET A 19 16.57 25.76 5.18
CA MET A 19 16.40 24.60 6.05
C MET A 19 16.79 23.30 5.35
N HIS A 20 17.06 23.33 4.05
CA HIS A 20 17.55 22.21 3.24
C HIS A 20 16.63 20.97 3.25
N VAL A 21 15.30 21.18 3.22
CA VAL A 21 14.36 20.08 3.05
C VAL A 21 14.34 19.60 1.60
N ASP A 22 14.12 18.28 1.40
CA ASP A 22 14.14 17.64 0.08
C ASP A 22 12.75 17.52 -0.56
N GLY A 23 11.70 17.90 0.16
CA GLY A 23 10.34 17.81 -0.35
C GLY A 23 9.27 18.23 0.63
N PHE A 24 8.04 18.26 0.14
CA PHE A 24 6.85 18.66 0.89
C PHE A 24 5.69 17.70 0.64
N ARG A 25 4.92 17.45 1.69
CA ARG A 25 3.57 16.90 1.59
C ARG A 25 2.58 18.03 1.89
N PHE A 26 1.64 18.26 0.98
CA PHE A 26 0.63 19.28 1.09
C PHE A 26 -0.66 18.69 1.64
N ASP A 27 -1.04 19.19 2.81
CA ASP A 27 -2.28 18.83 3.47
C ASP A 27 -3.47 19.38 2.70
N LEU A 28 -4.52 18.55 2.49
CA LEU A 28 -5.72 18.93 1.75
C LEU A 28 -5.42 19.74 0.48
N ALA A 29 -4.46 19.28 -0.31
CA ALA A 29 -3.87 20.03 -1.42
C ALA A 29 -4.89 20.52 -2.47
N SER A 30 -6.03 19.84 -2.60
CA SER A 30 -7.11 20.27 -3.50
C SER A 30 -7.73 21.64 -3.15
N ILE A 31 -7.52 22.15 -1.93
CA ILE A 31 -7.93 23.51 -1.60
C ILE A 31 -7.20 24.56 -2.44
N LEU A 32 -5.96 24.26 -2.86
CA LEU A 32 -5.17 25.13 -3.74
C LEU A 32 -5.70 25.15 -5.19
N SER A 33 -6.58 24.23 -5.53
CA SER A 33 -7.27 24.18 -6.81
C SER A 33 -8.57 24.99 -6.86
N ARG A 34 -8.92 25.73 -5.80
CA ARG A 34 -10.16 26.51 -5.74
C ARG A 34 -9.93 27.99 -5.94
N ASP A 35 -10.94 28.66 -6.52
CA ASP A 35 -11.00 30.10 -6.57
C ASP A 35 -11.46 30.71 -5.22
N GLU A 36 -11.56 32.03 -5.17
CA GLU A 36 -12.00 32.78 -3.98
C GLU A 36 -13.47 32.53 -3.58
N SER A 37 -14.27 31.97 -4.49
CA SER A 37 -15.66 31.57 -4.26
C SER A 37 -15.79 30.08 -3.90
N GLY A 38 -14.66 29.36 -3.84
CA GLY A 38 -14.61 27.93 -3.54
C GLY A 38 -14.87 27.01 -4.73
N HIS A 39 -14.94 27.53 -5.96
CA HIS A 39 -15.12 26.69 -7.15
C HIS A 39 -13.78 26.10 -7.62
N PRO A 40 -13.75 24.82 -8.05
CA PRO A 40 -12.55 24.24 -8.64
C PRO A 40 -12.12 24.96 -9.93
N LEU A 41 -10.83 25.23 -10.05
CA LEU A 41 -10.20 25.81 -11.23
C LEU A 41 -9.59 24.71 -12.10
N ALA A 42 -9.76 24.80 -13.41
CA ALA A 42 -9.07 23.91 -14.35
C ALA A 42 -7.54 24.14 -14.37
N ASN A 43 -7.12 25.40 -14.16
CA ASN A 43 -5.72 25.80 -14.15
C ASN A 43 -5.42 26.63 -12.88
N PRO A 44 -5.24 26.02 -11.71
CA PRO A 44 -4.99 26.74 -10.47
C PRO A 44 -3.60 27.38 -10.48
N PRO A 45 -3.51 28.73 -10.41
CA PRO A 45 -2.26 29.43 -10.61
C PRO A 45 -1.16 29.06 -9.63
N ILE A 46 -1.50 28.86 -8.35
CA ILE A 46 -0.50 28.53 -7.32
C ILE A 46 0.18 27.18 -7.55
N LEU A 47 -0.55 26.19 -8.06
CA LEU A 47 0.02 24.88 -8.34
C LEU A 47 1.00 24.94 -9.50
N TRP A 48 0.69 25.74 -10.54
CA TRP A 48 1.63 26.00 -11.64
C TRP A 48 2.82 26.85 -11.20
N ASP A 49 2.61 27.82 -10.31
CA ASP A 49 3.72 28.61 -9.74
C ASP A 49 4.70 27.69 -8.99
N ILE A 50 4.19 26.69 -8.22
CA ILE A 50 5.03 25.71 -7.51
C ILE A 50 5.73 24.75 -8.48
N GLU A 51 5.00 24.22 -9.46
CA GLU A 51 5.49 23.24 -10.43
C GLU A 51 6.64 23.78 -11.26
N THR A 52 6.57 25.06 -11.64
CA THR A 52 7.53 25.69 -12.56
C THR A 52 8.61 26.53 -11.85
N ASP A 53 8.61 26.53 -10.53
CA ASP A 53 9.56 27.34 -9.76
C ASP A 53 10.98 26.75 -9.78
N PRO A 54 11.99 27.48 -10.24
CA PRO A 54 13.36 26.97 -10.33
C PRO A 54 13.98 26.59 -8.98
N ALA A 55 13.59 27.26 -7.88
CA ALA A 55 14.11 26.94 -6.54
C ALA A 55 13.53 25.62 -6.01
N LEU A 56 12.37 25.21 -6.52
CA LEU A 56 11.71 23.96 -6.18
C LEU A 56 12.02 22.83 -7.18
N ALA A 57 12.78 23.09 -8.23
CA ALA A 57 13.17 22.08 -9.20
C ALA A 57 13.92 20.92 -8.52
N GLY A 58 13.47 19.69 -8.73
CA GLY A 58 13.99 18.49 -8.08
C GLY A 58 13.51 18.25 -6.64
N THR A 59 12.71 19.16 -6.08
CA THR A 59 12.06 18.97 -4.78
C THR A 59 10.88 17.99 -4.94
N LYS A 60 10.74 17.06 -4.00
CA LYS A 60 9.61 16.12 -4.01
C LYS A 60 8.32 16.83 -3.62
N LEU A 61 7.31 16.75 -4.48
CA LEU A 61 5.99 17.33 -4.26
C LEU A 61 4.98 16.19 -4.07
N ILE A 62 4.32 16.16 -2.92
CA ILE A 62 3.35 15.13 -2.55
C ILE A 62 2.04 15.81 -2.19
N ALA A 63 0.96 15.40 -2.84
CA ALA A 63 -0.37 15.93 -2.59
C ALA A 63 -1.24 14.91 -1.82
N GLU A 64 -1.91 15.42 -0.81
CA GLU A 64 -3.18 14.86 -0.41
C GLU A 64 -4.24 15.45 -1.34
N ALA A 65 -4.50 14.73 -2.45
CA ALA A 65 -5.26 15.24 -3.59
C ALA A 65 -6.79 15.23 -3.36
N TRP A 66 -7.24 15.71 -2.20
CA TRP A 66 -8.63 15.95 -1.82
C TRP A 66 -8.76 17.13 -0.86
N ASP A 67 -9.99 17.52 -0.53
CA ASP A 67 -10.25 18.54 0.48
C ASP A 67 -11.49 18.22 1.33
N ALA A 68 -11.68 19.00 2.41
CA ALA A 68 -12.80 18.84 3.33
C ALA A 68 -14.17 19.22 2.71
N ALA A 69 -14.20 19.90 1.56
CA ALA A 69 -15.42 20.26 0.83
C ALA A 69 -15.82 19.23 -0.23
N GLY A 70 -15.12 18.06 -0.27
CA GLY A 70 -15.47 16.93 -1.12
C GLY A 70 -14.86 16.93 -2.53
N LEU A 71 -13.91 17.82 -2.82
CA LEU A 71 -13.12 17.73 -4.05
C LEU A 71 -12.13 16.62 -3.91
N TYR A 72 -12.14 15.66 -4.85
CA TYR A 72 -11.27 14.50 -4.89
C TYR A 72 -10.56 14.44 -6.25
N GLN A 73 -9.26 14.68 -6.28
CA GLN A 73 -8.48 14.85 -7.50
C GLN A 73 -7.39 13.78 -7.65
N VAL A 74 -7.46 12.67 -6.91
CA VAL A 74 -6.49 11.57 -7.06
C VAL A 74 -6.53 11.04 -8.49
N GLY A 75 -5.36 11.07 -9.16
CA GLY A 75 -5.20 10.74 -10.57
C GLY A 75 -5.45 11.91 -11.54
N SER A 76 -5.99 13.02 -11.05
CA SER A 76 -6.24 14.23 -11.86
C SER A 76 -5.69 15.51 -11.23
N PHE A 77 -4.81 15.36 -10.22
CA PHE A 77 -4.10 16.51 -9.67
C PHE A 77 -3.16 17.08 -10.72
N ILE A 78 -3.05 18.40 -10.77
CA ILE A 78 -2.37 19.09 -11.85
C ILE A 78 -0.86 18.93 -11.79
N GLY A 79 -0.19 18.93 -12.95
CA GLY A 79 1.24 18.86 -13.12
C GLY A 79 1.79 17.42 -13.22
N ASP A 80 3.06 17.32 -13.58
CA ASP A 80 3.74 16.05 -13.85
C ASP A 80 4.63 15.61 -12.67
N GLN A 81 5.06 16.53 -11.81
CA GLN A 81 5.99 16.25 -10.71
C GLN A 81 5.28 15.78 -9.44
N TRP A 82 3.99 16.05 -9.30
CA TRP A 82 3.23 15.71 -8.11
C TRP A 82 3.00 14.21 -7.96
N LYS A 83 3.34 13.70 -6.78
CA LYS A 83 2.94 12.37 -6.34
C LYS A 83 1.71 12.51 -5.45
N GLU A 84 0.83 11.53 -5.50
CA GLU A 84 -0.48 11.62 -4.87
C GLU A 84 -0.68 10.46 -3.88
N TRP A 85 -1.15 10.76 -2.69
CA TRP A 85 -1.61 9.73 -1.77
C TRP A 85 -2.81 9.00 -2.36
N ASN A 86 -2.67 7.69 -2.59
CA ASN A 86 -3.71 6.89 -3.21
C ASN A 86 -4.70 6.33 -2.18
N GLY A 87 -5.72 7.11 -1.83
CA GLY A 87 -6.76 6.67 -0.90
C GLY A 87 -7.55 5.46 -1.40
N ARG A 88 -7.67 5.28 -2.74
CA ARG A 88 -8.34 4.09 -3.30
C ARG A 88 -7.52 2.83 -3.09
N PHE A 89 -6.19 2.93 -3.12
CA PHE A 89 -5.34 1.79 -2.74
C PHE A 89 -5.67 1.33 -1.32
N ARG A 90 -5.71 2.26 -0.37
CA ARG A 90 -6.06 1.97 1.03
C ARG A 90 -7.39 1.24 1.14
N ASP A 91 -8.43 1.81 0.53
CA ASP A 91 -9.79 1.33 0.70
C ASP A 91 -10.01 -0.02 0.02
N ASP A 92 -9.53 -0.18 -1.22
CA ASP A 92 -9.68 -1.44 -1.97
C ASP A 92 -8.88 -2.59 -1.35
N VAL A 93 -7.64 -2.32 -0.88
CA VAL A 93 -6.82 -3.34 -0.22
C VAL A 93 -7.43 -3.74 1.13
N ARG A 94 -7.92 -2.77 1.92
CA ARG A 94 -8.61 -3.08 3.19
C ARG A 94 -9.85 -3.92 2.94
N SER A 95 -10.69 -3.56 1.99
CA SER A 95 -11.90 -4.30 1.64
C SER A 95 -11.59 -5.73 1.17
N PHE A 96 -10.57 -5.91 0.33
CA PHE A 96 -10.18 -7.24 -0.13
C PHE A 96 -9.65 -8.11 1.00
N VAL A 97 -8.71 -7.61 1.81
CA VAL A 97 -8.11 -8.36 2.93
C VAL A 97 -9.17 -8.71 3.99
N LYS A 98 -10.14 -7.85 4.20
CA LYS A 98 -11.31 -8.10 5.04
C LYS A 98 -12.20 -9.23 4.47
N GLY A 99 -12.23 -9.42 3.15
CA GLY A 99 -13.04 -10.42 2.46
C GLY A 99 -14.40 -9.88 1.99
N ASP A 100 -14.48 -8.59 1.69
CA ASP A 100 -15.69 -8.00 1.11
C ASP A 100 -15.88 -8.49 -0.33
N GLN A 101 -17.14 -8.57 -0.77
CA GLN A 101 -17.51 -8.99 -2.14
C GLN A 101 -17.12 -7.95 -3.19
N GLY A 102 -16.86 -8.40 -4.42
CA GLY A 102 -16.62 -7.53 -5.57
C GLY A 102 -15.29 -6.78 -5.56
N THR A 103 -14.32 -7.20 -4.76
CA THR A 103 -13.06 -6.47 -4.54
C THR A 103 -11.90 -6.94 -5.42
N VAL A 104 -12.00 -8.12 -6.04
CA VAL A 104 -10.90 -8.76 -6.78
C VAL A 104 -10.37 -7.91 -7.93
N ILE A 105 -11.26 -7.33 -8.74
CA ILE A 105 -10.84 -6.49 -9.88
C ILE A 105 -10.13 -5.21 -9.41
N ASN A 106 -10.57 -4.64 -8.30
CA ASN A 106 -9.95 -3.44 -7.76
C ASN A 106 -8.56 -3.75 -7.22
N VAL A 107 -8.41 -4.80 -6.42
CA VAL A 107 -7.10 -5.16 -5.88
C VAL A 107 -6.11 -5.53 -7.00
N ALA A 108 -6.57 -6.16 -8.08
CA ALA A 108 -5.73 -6.38 -9.26
C ALA A 108 -5.17 -5.07 -9.82
N ARG A 109 -6.02 -4.04 -9.97
CA ARG A 109 -5.58 -2.70 -10.41
C ARG A 109 -4.62 -2.05 -9.42
N ARG A 110 -4.86 -2.19 -8.11
CA ARG A 110 -3.98 -1.60 -7.07
C ARG A 110 -2.57 -2.19 -7.10
N PHE A 111 -2.43 -3.47 -7.41
CA PHE A 111 -1.11 -4.10 -7.54
C PHE A 111 -0.24 -3.47 -8.64
N PHE A 112 -0.85 -2.94 -9.69
CA PHE A 112 -0.18 -2.39 -10.86
C PHE A 112 -0.31 -0.86 -10.96
N ALA A 113 -0.04 -0.16 -9.85
CA ALA A 113 -0.04 1.30 -9.74
C ALA A 113 -1.34 1.97 -10.18
N SER A 114 -2.49 1.27 -10.03
CA SER A 114 -3.81 1.85 -10.29
C SER A 114 -4.00 2.42 -11.71
N PRO A 115 -3.93 1.60 -12.77
CA PRO A 115 -4.01 2.08 -14.16
C PRO A 115 -5.36 2.74 -14.51
N ASP A 116 -6.41 2.44 -13.74
CA ASP A 116 -7.70 3.11 -13.83
C ASP A 116 -7.68 4.57 -13.31
N ILE A 117 -6.62 4.94 -12.59
CA ILE A 117 -6.41 6.27 -12.00
C ILE A 117 -5.25 6.98 -12.70
N PHE A 118 -4.12 6.32 -12.87
CA PHE A 118 -2.88 6.89 -13.38
C PHE A 118 -2.50 6.39 -14.79
N GLY A 119 -3.33 5.58 -15.45
CA GLY A 119 -3.05 5.03 -16.78
C GLY A 119 -3.39 5.99 -17.93
N HIS A 120 -3.61 7.28 -17.66
CA HIS A 120 -3.85 8.31 -18.67
C HIS A 120 -2.68 9.30 -18.71
N GLU A 121 -2.55 10.02 -19.82
CA GLU A 121 -1.40 10.90 -20.04
C GLU A 121 -0.08 10.13 -19.90
N GLU A 122 1.02 10.78 -19.71
CA GLU A 122 2.32 10.11 -19.56
C GLU A 122 2.72 9.92 -18.09
N ARG A 123 1.74 9.62 -17.23
CA ARG A 123 1.98 9.45 -15.80
C ARG A 123 2.80 8.21 -15.48
N GLU A 124 3.72 8.38 -14.52
CA GLU A 124 4.61 7.33 -14.05
C GLU A 124 3.99 6.53 -12.89
N PRO A 125 4.40 5.26 -12.68
CA PRO A 125 3.93 4.46 -11.55
C PRO A 125 4.19 5.12 -10.19
N GLU A 126 5.27 5.89 -10.09
CA GLU A 126 5.73 6.57 -8.88
C GLU A 126 4.82 7.72 -8.45
N GLN A 127 3.91 8.16 -9.30
CA GLN A 127 2.90 9.17 -8.92
C GLN A 127 1.86 8.60 -7.94
N SER A 128 1.67 7.29 -7.90
CA SER A 128 0.84 6.63 -6.91
C SER A 128 1.61 6.33 -5.64
N ILE A 129 1.32 7.03 -4.54
CA ILE A 129 1.80 6.67 -3.21
C ILE A 129 0.79 5.72 -2.57
N ASN A 130 1.20 4.46 -2.44
CA ASN A 130 0.38 3.36 -1.95
C ASN A 130 0.50 3.23 -0.43
N PHE A 131 -0.61 3.23 0.27
CA PHE A 131 -0.64 3.06 1.72
C PHE A 131 -1.92 2.35 2.15
N VAL A 132 -1.87 1.69 3.29
CA VAL A 132 -3.05 1.12 3.98
C VAL A 132 -3.39 1.88 5.24
N THR A 133 -2.42 2.57 5.83
CA THR A 133 -2.53 3.36 7.06
C THR A 133 -1.69 4.63 6.94
N CYS A 134 -2.13 5.70 7.58
CA CYS A 134 -1.40 6.96 7.67
C CYS A 134 -1.63 7.59 9.06
N HIS A 135 -1.25 8.86 9.26
CA HIS A 135 -1.44 9.57 10.51
C HIS A 135 -2.91 9.73 10.91
N ASP A 136 -3.80 9.76 9.93
CA ASP A 136 -5.25 9.76 10.12
C ASP A 136 -5.81 8.35 10.04
N GLY A 137 -6.81 8.06 10.86
CA GLY A 137 -7.45 6.77 10.92
C GLY A 137 -6.77 5.78 11.88
N PHE A 138 -7.10 4.52 11.77
CA PHE A 138 -6.51 3.44 12.55
C PHE A 138 -5.08 3.16 12.17
N THR A 139 -4.22 2.80 13.15
CA THR A 139 -2.97 2.10 12.91
C THR A 139 -3.25 0.72 12.31
N LEU A 140 -2.24 0.07 11.72
CA LEU A 140 -2.43 -1.24 11.11
C LEU A 140 -2.87 -2.30 12.12
N ASN A 141 -2.36 -2.24 13.35
CA ASN A 141 -2.85 -3.10 14.44
C ASN A 141 -4.33 -2.85 14.74
N ASP A 142 -4.75 -1.59 14.73
CA ASP A 142 -6.13 -1.24 15.06
C ASP A 142 -7.09 -1.60 13.90
N VAL A 143 -6.64 -1.55 12.64
CA VAL A 143 -7.40 -2.05 11.46
C VAL A 143 -7.76 -3.52 11.62
N VAL A 144 -6.90 -4.32 12.25
CA VAL A 144 -7.16 -5.76 12.45
C VAL A 144 -7.72 -6.10 13.82
N SER A 145 -7.96 -5.10 14.68
CA SER A 145 -8.37 -5.32 16.07
C SER A 145 -9.65 -4.61 16.48
N TYR A 146 -10.11 -3.62 15.70
CA TYR A 146 -11.28 -2.82 16.07
C TYR A 146 -12.27 -2.71 14.90
N ASN A 147 -13.55 -2.93 15.16
CA ASN A 147 -14.62 -2.62 14.22
C ASN A 147 -15.10 -1.17 14.36
N HIS A 148 -15.01 -0.63 15.56
CA HIS A 148 -15.52 0.70 15.89
C HIS A 148 -14.39 1.60 16.37
N LYS A 149 -14.54 2.90 16.15
CA LYS A 149 -13.61 3.89 16.70
C LYS A 149 -13.87 4.10 18.19
N HIS A 150 -12.81 4.35 18.94
CA HIS A 150 -12.81 4.61 20.37
C HIS A 150 -12.10 5.93 20.66
N ASN A 151 -12.74 7.05 20.26
CA ASN A 151 -12.19 8.41 20.36
C ASN A 151 -12.64 9.15 21.63
N GLU A 152 -13.18 8.46 22.65
CA GLU A 152 -13.71 9.07 23.88
C GLU A 152 -12.67 9.93 24.59
N ALA A 153 -11.39 9.55 24.52
CA ALA A 153 -10.27 10.31 25.07
C ALA A 153 -10.11 11.71 24.46
N ASN A 154 -10.61 11.93 23.25
CA ASN A 154 -10.59 13.22 22.56
C ASN A 154 -11.64 14.20 23.09
N ARG A 155 -12.57 13.74 23.91
CA ARG A 155 -13.65 14.54 24.52
C ARG A 155 -14.62 15.20 23.53
N GLU A 156 -14.71 14.65 22.31
CA GLU A 156 -15.65 15.05 21.25
C GLU A 156 -16.91 14.16 21.22
N GLY A 157 -17.13 13.34 22.26
CA GLY A 157 -18.24 12.41 22.33
C GLY A 157 -18.18 11.31 21.27
N ASN A 158 -16.98 10.91 20.87
CA ASN A 158 -16.73 9.91 19.82
C ASN A 158 -17.35 10.28 18.44
N ARG A 159 -17.55 11.58 18.17
CA ARG A 159 -18.10 12.07 16.90
C ARG A 159 -17.04 12.34 15.85
N ASP A 160 -15.82 12.67 16.28
CA ASP A 160 -14.65 12.95 15.45
C ASP A 160 -14.08 11.69 14.80
N GLY A 161 -13.26 11.86 13.76
CA GLY A 161 -12.67 10.76 13.00
C GLY A 161 -13.67 10.02 12.09
N HIS A 162 -13.19 9.05 11.34
CA HIS A 162 -13.99 8.30 10.38
C HIS A 162 -14.86 7.22 11.05
N ASN A 163 -16.09 7.02 10.55
CA ASN A 163 -16.96 5.92 10.98
C ASN A 163 -16.73 4.63 10.16
N HIS A 164 -16.23 4.76 8.93
CA HIS A 164 -16.02 3.65 8.00
C HIS A 164 -14.51 3.39 7.86
N ASN A 165 -13.98 2.51 8.72
CA ASN A 165 -12.54 2.23 8.75
C ASN A 165 -12.13 1.08 7.83
N LEU A 166 -13.09 0.32 7.28
CA LEU A 166 -12.84 -0.91 6.51
C LEU A 166 -11.96 -1.88 7.29
N SER A 167 -12.20 -1.95 8.60
CA SER A 167 -11.48 -2.76 9.58
C SER A 167 -12.28 -4.00 9.98
N TRP A 168 -11.62 -4.96 10.60
CA TRP A 168 -12.29 -6.13 11.17
C TRP A 168 -11.55 -6.64 12.41
N ASN A 169 -12.26 -6.77 13.52
CA ASN A 169 -11.73 -7.18 14.82
C ASN A 169 -11.53 -8.71 14.98
N TRP A 170 -11.94 -9.50 13.98
CA TRP A 170 -11.87 -10.98 14.00
C TRP A 170 -12.60 -11.62 15.19
N GLY A 171 -13.72 -11.02 15.58
CA GLY A 171 -14.60 -11.53 16.62
C GLY A 171 -14.33 -10.99 18.04
N VAL A 172 -13.23 -10.25 18.23
CA VAL A 172 -12.87 -9.65 19.52
C VAL A 172 -12.53 -8.18 19.33
N GLU A 173 -13.32 -7.28 19.91
CA GLU A 173 -13.05 -5.84 19.85
C GLU A 173 -11.90 -5.46 20.78
N GLY A 174 -10.81 -4.93 20.22
CA GLY A 174 -9.63 -4.55 20.96
C GLY A 174 -8.65 -5.71 21.24
N PRO A 175 -7.83 -5.61 22.30
CA PRO A 175 -6.85 -6.63 22.65
C PRO A 175 -7.47 -8.00 22.88
N SER A 176 -6.75 -9.06 22.53
CA SER A 176 -7.19 -10.44 22.72
C SER A 176 -6.05 -11.29 23.30
N ASP A 177 -6.41 -12.15 24.26
CA ASP A 177 -5.53 -13.20 24.77
C ASP A 177 -5.72 -14.54 24.06
N ASP A 178 -6.65 -14.61 23.09
CA ASP A 178 -6.90 -15.79 22.28
C ASP A 178 -5.79 -15.93 21.21
N PRO A 179 -4.98 -17.00 21.27
CA PRO A 179 -3.87 -17.18 20.36
C PRO A 179 -4.33 -17.37 18.90
N GLU A 180 -5.52 -17.91 18.64
CA GLU A 180 -6.04 -18.08 17.28
C GLU A 180 -6.40 -16.73 16.66
N VAL A 181 -7.03 -15.84 17.45
CA VAL A 181 -7.34 -14.47 17.04
C VAL A 181 -6.06 -13.69 16.75
N GLU A 182 -5.08 -13.76 17.66
CA GLU A 182 -3.82 -13.05 17.50
C GLU A 182 -2.97 -13.58 16.33
N GLN A 183 -2.97 -14.89 16.09
CA GLN A 183 -2.31 -15.47 14.91
C GLN A 183 -2.97 -14.99 13.61
N LEU A 184 -4.30 -14.91 13.57
CA LEU A 184 -5.02 -14.41 12.42
C LEU A 184 -4.73 -12.91 12.20
N ARG A 185 -4.74 -12.10 13.25
CA ARG A 185 -4.38 -10.67 13.18
C ARG A 185 -2.96 -10.48 12.65
N ASN A 186 -1.99 -11.22 13.17
CA ASN A 186 -0.61 -11.21 12.69
C ASN A 186 -0.51 -11.55 11.19
N ARG A 187 -1.25 -12.56 10.75
CA ARG A 187 -1.33 -12.93 9.32
C ARG A 187 -1.86 -11.78 8.48
N GLN A 188 -2.93 -11.14 8.92
CA GLN A 188 -3.53 -10.02 8.19
C GLN A 188 -2.60 -8.80 8.15
N VAL A 189 -1.88 -8.50 9.21
CA VAL A 189 -0.83 -7.47 9.23
C VAL A 189 0.24 -7.79 8.17
N LYS A 190 0.72 -9.05 8.09
CA LYS A 190 1.67 -9.48 7.05
C LYS A 190 1.07 -9.36 5.64
N ASN A 191 -0.22 -9.68 5.46
CA ASN A 191 -0.91 -9.49 4.20
C ASN A 191 -0.89 -8.02 3.75
N PHE A 192 -1.26 -7.09 4.63
CA PHE A 192 -1.25 -5.65 4.33
C PHE A 192 0.14 -5.15 3.93
N PHE A 193 1.19 -5.55 4.65
CA PHE A 193 2.56 -5.21 4.27
C PHE A 193 2.95 -5.80 2.91
N THR A 194 2.52 -7.02 2.64
CA THR A 194 2.81 -7.68 1.36
C THR A 194 2.16 -6.93 0.20
N PHE A 195 0.89 -6.54 0.35
CA PHE A 195 0.21 -5.70 -0.64
C PHE A 195 0.94 -4.38 -0.85
N THR A 196 1.23 -3.64 0.22
CA THR A 196 1.83 -2.31 0.13
C THR A 196 3.23 -2.34 -0.48
N LEU A 197 4.04 -3.33 -0.10
CA LEU A 197 5.45 -3.40 -0.50
C LEU A 197 5.69 -4.16 -1.83
N LEU A 198 4.76 -4.99 -2.30
CA LEU A 198 4.90 -5.66 -3.60
C LEU A 198 4.18 -4.93 -4.74
N ALA A 199 3.21 -4.07 -4.46
CA ALA A 199 2.53 -3.30 -5.49
C ALA A 199 3.48 -2.30 -6.17
N LEU A 200 3.27 -2.07 -7.47
CA LEU A 200 3.90 -0.96 -8.20
C LEU A 200 3.45 0.38 -7.61
N GLY A 201 4.31 1.37 -7.70
CA GLY A 201 4.15 2.69 -7.09
C GLY A 201 5.05 2.87 -5.87
N VAL A 202 4.92 3.97 -5.16
CA VAL A 202 5.72 4.31 -3.98
C VAL A 202 5.02 3.81 -2.72
N PRO A 203 5.60 2.87 -1.95
CA PRO A 203 5.00 2.43 -0.70
C PRO A 203 5.19 3.45 0.41
N MET A 204 4.12 3.72 1.15
CA MET A 204 4.16 4.51 2.38
C MET A 204 3.68 3.65 3.56
N LEU A 205 4.45 3.64 4.63
CA LEU A 205 4.15 2.93 5.88
C LEU A 205 3.94 3.93 7.00
N LEU A 206 2.95 3.70 7.84
CA LEU A 206 2.82 4.46 9.09
C LEU A 206 3.87 3.93 10.08
N MET A 207 4.65 4.86 10.65
CA MET A 207 5.66 4.53 11.67
C MET A 207 5.02 3.81 12.86
N GLY A 208 5.57 2.63 13.17
CA GLY A 208 5.10 1.78 14.27
C GLY A 208 4.23 0.61 13.82
N ASP A 209 3.69 0.61 12.60
CA ASP A 209 2.93 -0.53 12.10
C ASP A 209 3.80 -1.80 12.05
N GLU A 210 5.09 -1.65 11.77
CA GLU A 210 6.09 -2.74 11.73
C GLU A 210 6.32 -3.43 13.07
N VAL A 211 5.82 -2.85 14.16
CA VAL A 211 5.83 -3.42 15.51
C VAL A 211 4.43 -3.49 16.12
N ARG A 212 3.41 -3.40 15.29
CA ARG A 212 2.01 -3.45 15.70
C ARG A 212 1.63 -2.38 16.73
N ARG A 213 2.11 -1.15 16.54
CA ARG A 213 1.70 0.00 17.37
C ARG A 213 0.18 0.18 17.34
N THR A 214 -0.41 0.42 18.49
CA THR A 214 -1.85 0.66 18.64
C THR A 214 -2.12 2.06 19.17
N GLN A 215 -3.20 2.67 18.73
CA GLN A 215 -3.83 3.85 19.33
C GLN A 215 -5.08 3.46 20.14
N ARG A 216 -5.19 2.16 20.48
CA ARG A 216 -6.30 1.60 21.27
C ARG A 216 -7.68 1.86 20.66
N GLY A 217 -7.74 1.82 19.31
CA GLY A 217 -8.95 2.11 18.57
C GLY A 217 -9.31 3.59 18.44
N ASN A 218 -8.44 4.50 18.90
CA ASN A 218 -8.58 5.92 18.59
C ASN A 218 -8.08 6.18 17.15
N ASN A 219 -8.99 6.53 16.26
CA ASN A 219 -8.67 6.78 14.86
C ASN A 219 -8.48 8.26 14.51
N ASN A 220 -8.33 9.12 15.51
CA ASN A 220 -8.13 10.56 15.36
C ASN A 220 -7.31 11.13 16.53
N ALA A 221 -6.13 10.60 16.76
CA ALA A 221 -5.32 10.86 17.96
C ALA A 221 -4.59 12.22 17.97
N TYR A 222 -5.02 13.19 17.16
CA TYR A 222 -4.36 14.49 16.97
C TYR A 222 -4.11 15.30 18.24
N CYS A 223 -4.98 15.16 19.24
CA CYS A 223 -4.92 15.90 20.51
C CYS A 223 -4.37 15.08 21.68
N GLN A 224 -3.83 13.88 21.42
CA GLN A 224 -3.34 12.97 22.44
C GLN A 224 -1.82 13.11 22.62
N ASP A 225 -1.38 13.76 23.68
CA ASP A 225 0.03 13.81 24.09
C ASP A 225 0.25 12.86 25.29
N ASN A 226 0.07 11.56 25.03
CA ASN A 226 0.15 10.50 26.02
C ASN A 226 0.42 9.14 25.35
N ASP A 227 0.26 8.04 26.11
CA ASP A 227 0.50 6.66 25.68
C ASP A 227 -0.44 6.14 24.58
N ILE A 228 -1.45 6.90 24.15
CA ILE A 228 -2.24 6.63 22.94
C ILE A 228 -1.41 6.94 21.69
N SER A 229 -0.64 8.03 21.70
CA SER A 229 0.15 8.50 20.56
C SER A 229 1.63 8.19 20.66
N TRP A 230 2.18 8.09 21.87
CA TRP A 230 3.59 7.85 22.06
C TRP A 230 4.00 6.47 21.56
N PHE A 231 5.23 6.39 21.04
CA PHE A 231 5.77 5.15 20.54
C PHE A 231 6.29 4.29 21.68
N ASP A 232 5.71 3.10 21.85
CA ASP A 232 6.18 2.11 22.82
C ASP A 232 7.29 1.25 22.19
N TRP A 233 8.53 1.51 22.58
CA TRP A 233 9.71 0.80 22.08
C TRP A 233 9.77 -0.66 22.53
N THR A 234 9.01 -1.07 23.55
CA THR A 234 8.96 -2.48 23.99
C THR A 234 8.26 -3.38 23.00
N LEU A 235 7.46 -2.80 22.08
CA LEU A 235 6.78 -3.54 21.03
C LEU A 235 7.76 -4.17 20.02
N LEU A 236 8.99 -3.66 19.92
CA LEU A 236 10.02 -4.25 19.07
C LEU A 236 10.37 -5.67 19.50
N ASP A 237 10.52 -5.90 20.81
CA ASP A 237 10.80 -7.24 21.33
C ASP A 237 9.56 -8.14 21.30
N LYS A 238 8.39 -7.56 21.53
CA LYS A 238 7.11 -8.29 21.54
C LYS A 238 6.69 -8.79 20.16
N HIS A 239 6.95 -8.00 19.11
CA HIS A 239 6.55 -8.24 17.73
C HIS A 239 7.76 -8.29 16.78
N ASP A 240 8.86 -8.89 17.22
CA ASP A 240 10.08 -9.05 16.45
C ASP A 240 9.85 -9.87 15.17
N ASP A 241 8.89 -10.77 15.17
CA ASP A 241 8.45 -11.55 14.01
C ASP A 241 7.90 -10.65 12.89
N ILE A 242 7.02 -9.69 13.22
CA ILE A 242 6.48 -8.73 12.25
C ILE A 242 7.59 -7.78 11.77
N TYR A 243 8.40 -7.24 12.70
CA TYR A 243 9.53 -6.38 12.33
C TYR A 243 10.50 -7.09 11.38
N ARG A 244 10.86 -8.33 11.68
CA ARG A 244 11.69 -9.17 10.81
C ARG A 244 11.06 -9.36 9.43
N PHE A 245 9.75 -9.67 9.38
CA PHE A 245 9.01 -9.88 8.14
C PHE A 245 9.06 -8.61 7.26
N VAL A 246 8.71 -7.45 7.81
CA VAL A 246 8.72 -6.16 7.11
C VAL A 246 10.12 -5.82 6.61
N LYS A 247 11.14 -5.97 7.46
CA LYS A 247 12.54 -5.71 7.09
C LYS A 247 13.01 -6.58 5.92
N ARG A 248 12.62 -7.86 5.89
CA ARG A 248 12.94 -8.76 4.78
C ARG A 248 12.18 -8.41 3.51
N LEU A 249 10.91 -8.08 3.63
CA LEU A 249 10.08 -7.68 2.49
C LEU A 249 10.58 -6.39 1.84
N ILE A 250 10.99 -5.38 2.64
CA ILE A 250 11.63 -4.16 2.13
C ILE A 250 12.93 -4.50 1.38
N ARG A 251 13.79 -5.35 1.96
CA ARG A 251 15.03 -5.77 1.28
C ARG A 251 14.75 -6.50 -0.02
N PHE A 252 13.73 -7.34 -0.04
CA PHE A 252 13.31 -8.03 -1.26
C PHE A 252 12.86 -7.02 -2.31
N ARG A 253 11.95 -6.08 -1.97
CA ARG A 253 11.51 -5.03 -2.88
C ARG A 253 12.69 -4.26 -3.48
N LEU A 254 13.62 -3.80 -2.65
CA LEU A 254 14.80 -3.05 -3.09
C LEU A 254 15.76 -3.87 -3.97
N SER A 255 15.65 -5.19 -3.97
CA SER A 255 16.42 -6.07 -4.86
C SER A 255 15.79 -6.24 -6.25
N LEU A 256 14.56 -5.80 -6.44
CA LEU A 256 13.83 -5.90 -7.70
C LEU A 256 14.11 -4.68 -8.58
N ASP A 257 14.56 -4.91 -9.81
CA ASP A 257 14.90 -3.81 -10.73
C ASP A 257 13.68 -2.99 -11.17
N VAL A 258 12.50 -3.62 -11.19
CA VAL A 258 11.24 -2.95 -11.58
C VAL A 258 10.83 -1.79 -10.66
N PHE A 259 11.40 -1.74 -9.45
CA PHE A 259 11.16 -0.67 -8.48
C PHE A 259 12.29 0.36 -8.41
N ARG A 260 13.24 0.32 -9.35
CA ARG A 260 14.29 1.33 -9.45
C ARG A 260 13.78 2.50 -10.27
N GLU A 261 14.04 3.72 -9.79
CA GLU A 261 13.47 4.98 -10.27
C GLU A 261 13.88 5.39 -11.72
N ASP A 262 14.70 4.63 -12.42
CA ASP A 262 15.38 5.09 -13.64
C ASP A 262 14.75 4.60 -14.96
N HIS A 263 13.52 4.15 -14.96
CA HIS A 263 12.99 3.61 -16.22
C HIS A 263 12.43 4.67 -17.17
N GLY A 264 12.04 5.87 -16.67
CA GLY A 264 11.46 6.95 -17.48
C GLY A 264 10.28 6.49 -18.34
N LEU A 265 9.62 5.41 -17.94
CA LEU A 265 8.49 4.83 -18.64
C LEU A 265 7.19 5.28 -17.98
N SER A 266 6.25 5.73 -18.77
CA SER A 266 4.90 5.93 -18.27
C SER A 266 4.30 4.59 -17.80
N LEU A 267 3.33 4.66 -16.88
CA LEU A 267 2.64 3.47 -16.38
C LEU A 267 2.08 2.62 -17.53
N THR A 268 1.50 3.25 -18.53
CA THR A 268 0.97 2.56 -19.71
C THR A 268 2.06 1.84 -20.50
N GLN A 269 3.21 2.49 -20.71
CA GLN A 269 4.36 1.87 -21.41
C GLN A 269 4.90 0.68 -20.60
N LEU A 270 5.05 0.82 -19.30
CA LEU A 270 5.51 -0.24 -18.41
C LEU A 270 4.56 -1.45 -18.46
N LEU A 271 3.26 -1.23 -18.32
CA LEU A 271 2.26 -2.31 -18.32
C LEU A 271 2.15 -3.01 -19.70
N ASN A 272 2.34 -2.28 -20.80
CA ASN A 272 2.37 -2.87 -22.15
C ASN A 272 3.61 -3.76 -22.36
N GLN A 273 4.72 -3.46 -21.71
CA GLN A 273 5.92 -4.29 -21.74
C GLN A 273 5.89 -5.45 -20.75
N ALA A 274 5.15 -5.29 -19.64
CA ALA A 274 5.03 -6.30 -18.61
C ALA A 274 4.24 -7.52 -19.13
N GLN A 275 4.82 -8.71 -18.97
CA GLN A 275 4.13 -9.96 -19.28
C GLN A 275 3.32 -10.40 -18.06
N ILE A 276 2.13 -9.84 -17.90
CA ILE A 276 1.21 -10.19 -16.81
C ILE A 276 0.24 -11.25 -17.31
N ARG A 277 0.10 -12.34 -16.55
CA ARG A 277 -0.91 -13.37 -16.77
C ARG A 277 -1.77 -13.52 -15.52
N TRP A 278 -3.07 -13.41 -15.69
CA TRP A 278 -4.04 -13.55 -14.62
C TRP A 278 -4.54 -14.98 -14.50
N HIS A 279 -4.73 -15.42 -13.25
CA HIS A 279 -5.17 -16.76 -12.90
C HIS A 279 -6.20 -16.69 -11.78
N GLY A 280 -7.04 -17.72 -11.69
CA GLY A 280 -7.80 -18.07 -10.50
C GLY A 280 -7.14 -19.22 -9.75
N ALA A 281 -7.92 -20.07 -9.10
CA ALA A 281 -7.44 -21.36 -8.61
C ALA A 281 -6.92 -22.24 -9.75
N GLN A 282 -7.48 -22.08 -10.95
CA GLN A 282 -6.99 -22.70 -12.20
C GLN A 282 -6.19 -21.67 -13.01
N LEU A 283 -5.17 -22.16 -13.72
CA LEU A 283 -4.33 -21.32 -14.58
C LEU A 283 -5.13 -20.68 -15.72
N ASN A 284 -4.87 -19.39 -15.95
CA ASN A 284 -5.49 -18.57 -17.02
C ASN A 284 -7.04 -18.49 -16.93
N GLN A 285 -7.59 -18.77 -15.77
CA GLN A 285 -9.03 -18.68 -15.48
C GLN A 285 -9.29 -17.80 -14.25
N PRO A 286 -9.00 -16.48 -14.32
CA PRO A 286 -9.29 -15.58 -13.21
C PRO A 286 -10.80 -15.45 -13.01
N ASP A 287 -11.25 -15.51 -11.76
CA ASP A 287 -12.64 -15.25 -11.42
C ASP A 287 -12.81 -13.78 -11.01
N TRP A 288 -13.42 -13.01 -11.89
CA TRP A 288 -13.73 -11.59 -11.69
C TRP A 288 -15.12 -11.34 -11.11
N GLY A 289 -15.84 -12.40 -10.76
CA GLY A 289 -17.19 -12.33 -10.19
C GLY A 289 -17.20 -11.67 -8.81
N SER A 290 -18.37 -11.16 -8.41
CA SER A 290 -18.57 -10.50 -7.12
C SER A 290 -18.31 -11.42 -5.93
N GLU A 291 -18.56 -12.71 -6.09
CA GLU A 291 -18.38 -13.72 -5.04
C GLU A 291 -16.94 -14.24 -4.93
N SER A 292 -16.05 -13.80 -5.83
CA SER A 292 -14.65 -14.19 -5.79
C SER A 292 -13.91 -13.44 -4.69
N HIS A 293 -13.11 -14.18 -3.92
CA HIS A 293 -12.25 -13.67 -2.86
C HIS A 293 -10.77 -14.07 -3.06
N SER A 294 -10.42 -14.50 -4.26
CA SER A 294 -9.07 -14.96 -4.55
C SER A 294 -8.62 -14.58 -5.96
N LEU A 295 -7.32 -14.42 -6.12
CA LEU A 295 -6.70 -14.06 -7.38
C LEU A 295 -5.27 -14.57 -7.40
N ALA A 296 -4.79 -15.01 -8.55
CA ALA A 296 -3.38 -15.22 -8.76
C ALA A 296 -2.92 -14.54 -10.04
N PHE A 297 -1.64 -14.18 -10.11
CA PHE A 297 -1.04 -13.65 -11.32
C PHE A 297 0.44 -13.99 -11.41
N THR A 298 0.91 -14.07 -12.65
CA THR A 298 2.32 -14.25 -12.95
C THR A 298 2.83 -13.01 -13.67
N VAL A 299 3.96 -12.48 -13.22
CA VAL A 299 4.62 -11.34 -13.86
C VAL A 299 6.09 -11.67 -14.09
N ARG A 300 6.60 -11.33 -15.29
CA ARG A 300 8.01 -11.49 -15.65
C ARG A 300 8.76 -10.20 -15.40
N GLY A 301 9.74 -10.24 -14.52
CA GLY A 301 10.71 -9.18 -14.30
C GLY A 301 12.04 -9.49 -15.00
N ILE A 302 13.02 -8.61 -14.85
CA ILE A 302 14.35 -8.75 -15.47
C ILE A 302 15.12 -9.94 -14.88
N ARG A 303 14.99 -10.17 -13.56
CA ARG A 303 15.76 -11.20 -12.83
C ARG A 303 15.00 -12.46 -12.53
N GLY A 304 13.72 -12.49 -12.77
CA GLY A 304 12.90 -13.63 -12.42
C GLY A 304 11.45 -13.50 -12.84
N VAL A 305 10.75 -14.59 -12.68
CA VAL A 305 9.30 -14.64 -12.82
C VAL A 305 8.70 -14.76 -11.43
N PHE A 306 7.69 -13.96 -11.16
CA PHE A 306 6.99 -13.89 -9.89
C PHE A 306 5.58 -14.43 -10.07
N HIS A 307 5.17 -15.33 -9.21
CA HIS A 307 3.80 -15.82 -9.15
C HIS A 307 3.23 -15.48 -7.78
N VAL A 308 2.25 -14.60 -7.78
CA VAL A 308 1.60 -14.11 -6.56
C VAL A 308 0.22 -14.72 -6.46
N ILE A 309 -0.12 -15.25 -5.29
CA ILE A 309 -1.43 -15.83 -5.00
C ILE A 309 -2.02 -15.09 -3.81
N LEU A 310 -3.22 -14.59 -3.98
CA LEU A 310 -3.98 -13.82 -3.00
C LEU A 310 -5.22 -14.64 -2.63
N ASN A 311 -5.30 -15.12 -1.39
CA ASN A 311 -6.45 -15.81 -0.88
C ASN A 311 -7.06 -15.04 0.29
N ALA A 312 -8.08 -14.21 0.06
CA ALA A 312 -8.88 -13.58 1.10
C ALA A 312 -10.07 -14.44 1.55
N TYR A 313 -10.26 -15.61 0.92
CA TYR A 313 -11.30 -16.56 1.29
C TYR A 313 -10.99 -17.20 2.66
N TRP A 314 -12.02 -17.64 3.35
CA TRP A 314 -11.92 -18.16 4.71
C TRP A 314 -11.63 -19.67 4.79
N GLU A 315 -11.46 -20.33 3.64
CA GLU A 315 -11.06 -21.73 3.53
C GLU A 315 -9.76 -21.85 2.73
N PRO A 316 -9.03 -22.96 2.89
CA PRO A 316 -7.87 -23.23 2.04
C PRO A 316 -8.33 -23.49 0.61
N LEU A 317 -7.56 -23.00 -0.35
CA LEU A 317 -7.77 -23.21 -1.77
C LEU A 317 -6.53 -23.82 -2.40
N GLU A 318 -6.71 -24.79 -3.29
CA GLU A 318 -5.60 -25.34 -4.07
C GLU A 318 -5.46 -24.57 -5.38
N PHE A 319 -4.31 -23.95 -5.58
CA PHE A 319 -4.00 -23.19 -6.79
C PHE A 319 -3.08 -23.98 -7.69
N GLU A 320 -3.43 -24.06 -8.97
CA GLU A 320 -2.48 -24.48 -10.00
C GLU A 320 -1.35 -23.45 -10.13
N ILE A 321 -0.11 -23.92 -10.20
CA ILE A 321 1.05 -23.08 -10.47
C ILE A 321 1.54 -23.28 -11.90
N PRO A 322 1.96 -22.21 -12.60
CA PRO A 322 2.45 -22.36 -13.96
C PRO A 322 3.75 -23.17 -13.97
N PRO A 323 4.06 -23.86 -15.08
CA PRO A 323 5.38 -24.46 -15.23
C PRO A 323 6.46 -23.38 -15.02
N PRO A 324 7.56 -23.71 -14.34
CA PRO A 324 8.66 -22.76 -14.20
C PRO A 324 9.21 -22.37 -15.59
N PRO A 325 9.81 -21.18 -15.72
CA PRO A 325 10.43 -20.80 -16.98
C PRO A 325 11.49 -21.83 -17.41
N ASP A 326 11.59 -22.12 -18.71
CA ASP A 326 12.54 -23.12 -19.26
C ASP A 326 14.00 -22.89 -18.86
N ALA A 327 14.37 -21.64 -18.59
CA ALA A 327 15.71 -21.26 -18.15
C ALA A 327 15.91 -21.37 -16.62
N SER A 328 14.88 -21.76 -15.84
CA SER A 328 14.99 -21.88 -14.39
C SER A 328 15.46 -23.30 -14.00
N GLU A 329 16.72 -23.45 -13.64
CA GLU A 329 17.28 -24.74 -13.17
C GLU A 329 16.69 -25.18 -11.82
N ALA A 330 16.18 -24.24 -11.01
CA ALA A 330 15.76 -24.50 -9.64
C ALA A 330 14.22 -24.60 -9.48
N GLY A 331 13.42 -24.37 -10.52
CA GLY A 331 11.97 -24.34 -10.42
C GLY A 331 11.43 -23.16 -9.59
N TRP A 332 10.21 -23.30 -9.10
CA TRP A 332 9.58 -22.32 -8.21
C TRP A 332 10.14 -22.44 -6.78
N ARG A 333 10.40 -21.30 -6.16
CA ARG A 333 10.79 -21.19 -4.75
C ARG A 333 9.77 -20.33 -4.00
N ARG A 334 9.34 -20.80 -2.82
CA ARG A 334 8.42 -20.06 -1.95
C ARG A 334 9.18 -19.02 -1.14
N VAL A 335 9.13 -17.77 -1.57
CA VAL A 335 9.77 -16.65 -0.87
C VAL A 335 8.91 -16.15 0.29
N CYS A 336 7.60 -16.06 0.07
CA CYS A 336 6.65 -15.62 1.10
C CYS A 336 5.44 -16.55 1.17
N ASP A 337 5.00 -16.81 2.40
CA ASP A 337 3.69 -17.37 2.70
C ASP A 337 3.26 -16.84 4.08
N THR A 338 2.33 -15.90 4.08
CA THR A 338 1.91 -15.18 5.29
C THR A 338 1.18 -16.05 6.32
N TYR A 339 0.76 -17.24 5.94
CA TYR A 339 0.15 -18.20 6.87
C TYR A 339 1.18 -18.83 7.80
N LEU A 340 2.40 -19.01 7.34
CA LEU A 340 3.45 -19.69 8.08
C LEU A 340 3.95 -18.85 9.25
N PRO A 341 4.42 -19.53 10.33
CA PRO A 341 5.06 -18.81 11.42
C PRO A 341 6.42 -18.23 11.00
N SER A 342 6.92 -17.27 11.77
CA SER A 342 8.32 -16.84 11.67
C SER A 342 9.26 -17.98 12.08
N PRO A 343 10.38 -18.25 11.37
CA PRO A 343 10.91 -17.46 10.24
C PRO A 343 10.50 -17.97 8.86
N GLU A 344 9.63 -18.99 8.75
CA GLU A 344 9.25 -19.64 7.49
C GLU A 344 8.31 -18.79 6.62
N ASP A 345 7.68 -17.78 7.20
CA ASP A 345 6.75 -16.85 6.53
C ASP A 345 7.42 -16.00 5.44
N PHE A 346 8.73 -15.73 5.58
CA PHE A 346 9.51 -15.02 4.58
C PHE A 346 10.96 -15.52 4.54
N CYS A 347 11.34 -16.15 3.43
CA CYS A 347 12.67 -16.68 3.18
C CYS A 347 13.46 -15.79 2.22
N GLY A 348 14.78 -15.74 2.37
CA GLY A 348 15.62 -15.12 1.33
C GLY A 348 15.51 -15.91 0.02
N TRP A 349 15.53 -15.23 -1.10
CA TRP A 349 15.32 -15.84 -2.42
C TRP A 349 16.13 -17.12 -2.65
N HIS A 350 17.44 -17.07 -2.42
CA HIS A 350 18.32 -18.24 -2.64
C HIS A 350 18.16 -19.36 -1.60
N GLN A 351 17.55 -19.05 -0.45
CA GLN A 351 17.33 -19.99 0.66
C GLN A 351 15.89 -20.50 0.71
N ALA A 352 15.02 -19.93 -0.12
CA ALA A 352 13.60 -20.27 -0.15
C ALA A 352 13.42 -21.73 -0.60
N PRO A 353 12.51 -22.49 0.04
CA PRO A 353 12.28 -23.90 -0.30
C PRO A 353 11.73 -24.01 -1.71
N VAL A 354 12.17 -25.05 -2.41
CA VAL A 354 11.66 -25.40 -3.74
C VAL A 354 10.24 -25.95 -3.61
N VAL A 355 9.35 -25.46 -4.47
CA VAL A 355 7.99 -25.97 -4.59
C VAL A 355 7.96 -27.05 -5.65
N SER A 356 7.60 -28.26 -5.24
CA SER A 356 7.44 -29.40 -6.14
C SER A 356 5.97 -29.63 -6.48
N GLY A 357 5.70 -30.03 -7.72
CA GLY A 357 4.36 -30.28 -8.21
C GLY A 357 3.78 -29.12 -9.03
N SER A 358 2.54 -29.28 -9.44
CA SER A 358 1.79 -28.34 -10.30
C SER A 358 0.74 -27.54 -9.55
N THR A 359 0.62 -27.74 -8.24
CA THR A 359 -0.35 -27.05 -7.37
C THR A 359 0.33 -26.58 -6.08
N TYR A 360 -0.29 -25.57 -5.43
CA TYR A 360 0.09 -25.09 -4.12
C TYR A 360 -1.17 -24.88 -3.25
N PRO A 361 -1.24 -25.53 -2.07
CA PRO A 361 -2.35 -25.34 -1.14
C PRO A 361 -2.18 -24.01 -0.38
N VAL A 362 -2.94 -22.98 -0.76
CA VAL A 362 -2.92 -21.67 -0.11
C VAL A 362 -3.93 -21.66 1.03
N GLN A 363 -3.44 -21.38 2.21
CA GLN A 363 -4.24 -21.39 3.43
C GLN A 363 -5.22 -20.20 3.50
N PRO A 364 -6.24 -20.26 4.37
CA PRO A 364 -7.22 -19.17 4.47
C PRO A 364 -6.55 -17.83 4.76
N ARG A 365 -7.05 -16.78 4.11
CA ARG A 365 -6.65 -15.39 4.39
C ARG A 365 -5.14 -15.20 4.37
N SER A 366 -4.50 -15.66 3.31
CA SER A 366 -3.05 -15.60 3.17
C SER A 366 -2.60 -15.15 1.77
N VAL A 367 -1.37 -14.69 1.71
CA VAL A 367 -0.69 -14.30 0.48
C VAL A 367 0.55 -15.16 0.30
N VAL A 368 0.74 -15.68 -0.91
CA VAL A 368 1.90 -16.48 -1.27
C VAL A 368 2.64 -15.82 -2.42
N LEU A 369 3.98 -15.78 -2.31
CA LEU A 369 4.88 -15.33 -3.37
C LEU A 369 5.83 -16.47 -3.73
N LEU A 370 5.70 -16.96 -4.95
CA LEU A 370 6.64 -17.88 -5.56
C LEU A 370 7.54 -17.13 -6.55
N VAL A 371 8.80 -17.50 -6.59
CA VAL A 371 9.78 -16.89 -7.46
C VAL A 371 10.56 -17.95 -8.21
N ALA A 372 10.71 -17.78 -9.52
CA ALA A 372 11.60 -18.58 -10.35
C ALA A 372 12.68 -17.69 -10.93
N GLU A 373 13.93 -18.05 -10.70
CA GLU A 373 15.09 -17.31 -11.21
C GLU A 373 15.23 -17.52 -12.71
N VAL A 374 15.49 -16.44 -13.44
CA VAL A 374 15.85 -16.51 -14.86
C VAL A 374 17.31 -16.11 -14.96
N PRO A 375 18.20 -16.97 -15.53
CA PRO A 375 19.59 -16.62 -15.74
C PRO A 375 19.70 -15.35 -16.57
N ARG A 376 20.71 -14.53 -16.25
CA ARG A 376 21.05 -13.38 -17.11
C ARG A 376 21.56 -13.92 -18.44
N VAL A 377 20.92 -13.49 -19.53
CA VAL A 377 21.43 -13.67 -20.90
C VAL A 377 22.62 -12.75 -21.12
#